data_b6c0949c05964c5ed6bf2ee16c1c9b41
#
_entry.id   b6c0949c05964c5ed6bf2ee16c1c9b41
#
_cell.length_a   1.000
_cell.length_b   1.000
_cell.length_c   1.000
_cell.angle_alpha   90.00
_cell.angle_beta   90.00
_cell.angle_gamma   90.00
#
_symmetry.space_group_name_H-M   'P 1'
#
loop_
_entity.id
_entity.type
_entity.pdbx_description
1 polymer ?
#
loop_
_entity_poly.entity_id
_entity_poly.type
_entity_poly.pdbx_seq_one_letter_code
_entity_poly.pdbx_strand_id
1 'polypeptide(L)'
;GRKASKLSIPAYRCLGAGHVTVIITVDPSGKVLNAKVQDEVSSDDKCLRDFAIRAARLSRFSASGTAPARQVGNIVYLFVAQ
;
A
#
# COMPACT_ATOMS: atom_id res chain seq x y z
N GLY A 1 -3.75 16.36 2.48
CA GLY A 1 -3.63 15.01 1.96
C GLY A 1 -4.96 14.35 1.75
N ARG A 2 -4.94 13.27 1.01
CA ARG A 2 -6.13 12.48 0.71
C ARG A 2 -6.28 11.37 1.75
N LYS A 3 -7.52 11.08 2.12
CA LYS A 3 -7.80 9.99 3.06
C LYS A 3 -8.07 8.71 2.29
N ALA A 4 -7.65 7.58 2.87
CA ALA A 4 -8.05 6.28 2.36
C ALA A 4 -9.54 6.09 2.59
N SER A 5 -10.30 5.80 1.53
CA SER A 5 -11.71 5.48 1.65
C SER A 5 -11.90 4.00 1.93
N LYS A 6 -10.94 3.17 1.54
CA LYS A 6 -10.94 1.74 1.81
C LYS A 6 -9.52 1.22 1.76
N LEU A 7 -9.04 0.68 2.87
CA LEU A 7 -7.80 -0.09 2.92
C LEU A 7 -8.18 -1.56 2.95
N SER A 8 -7.87 -2.26 1.88
CA SER A 8 -8.20 -3.68 1.79
C SER A 8 -7.12 -4.50 2.46
N ILE A 9 -7.54 -5.49 3.27
CA ILE A 9 -6.63 -6.37 3.99
C ILE A 9 -6.93 -7.81 3.54
N PRO A 10 -6.09 -8.39 2.66
CA PRO A 10 -6.26 -9.79 2.29
C PRO A 10 -6.01 -10.71 3.48
N ALA A 11 -6.39 -11.98 3.36
CA ALA A 11 -6.14 -12.96 4.41
C ALA A 11 -4.65 -13.03 4.72
N TYR A 12 -4.29 -12.84 5.99
CA TYR A 12 -2.91 -12.79 6.42
C TYR A 12 -2.37 -14.20 6.65
N ARG A 13 -1.28 -14.54 5.97
CA ARG A 13 -0.68 -15.87 6.04
C ARG A 13 0.81 -15.85 6.35
N CYS A 14 1.37 -14.69 6.56
CA CYS A 14 2.80 -14.56 6.85
C CYS A 14 3.06 -14.76 8.33
N LEU A 15 4.18 -15.38 8.67
CA LEU A 15 4.55 -15.67 10.06
C LEU A 15 5.52 -14.63 10.63
N GLY A 16 6.24 -13.92 9.75
CA GLY A 16 7.28 -13.00 10.18
C GLY A 16 6.75 -11.67 10.68
N ALA A 17 7.63 -10.92 11.32
CA ALA A 17 7.36 -9.56 11.78
C ALA A 17 8.23 -8.58 11.00
N GLY A 18 7.81 -7.33 10.91
CA GLY A 18 8.56 -6.29 10.24
C GLY A 18 7.64 -5.25 9.64
N HIS A 19 8.21 -4.39 8.83
CA HIS A 19 7.41 -3.39 8.12
C HIS A 19 7.76 -3.38 6.63
N VAL A 20 6.78 -2.96 5.82
CA VAL A 20 6.96 -2.80 4.38
C VAL A 20 6.33 -1.48 3.99
N THR A 21 7.13 -0.63 3.36
CA THR A 21 6.65 0.64 2.80
C THR A 21 6.36 0.43 1.32
N VAL A 22 5.13 0.72 0.92
CA VAL A 22 4.71 0.61 -0.48
C VAL A 22 4.49 2.00 -1.05
N ILE A 23 5.19 2.31 -2.13
CA ILE A 23 4.98 3.56 -2.87
C ILE A 23 3.85 3.31 -3.86
N ILE A 24 2.84 4.16 -3.82
CA ILE A 24 1.67 4.02 -4.69
C ILE A 24 1.51 5.23 -5.58
N THR A 25 0.85 5.03 -6.71
CA THR A 25 0.40 6.10 -7.59
C THR A 25 -1.12 6.01 -7.67
N VAL A 26 -1.79 7.11 -7.41
CA VAL A 26 -3.25 7.17 -7.29
C VAL A 26 -3.80 8.15 -8.31
N ASP A 27 -4.90 7.77 -8.98
CA ASP A 27 -5.59 8.67 -9.91
C ASP A 27 -6.59 9.58 -9.18
N PRO A 28 -7.18 10.56 -9.86
CA PRO A 28 -8.14 11.46 -9.21
C PRO A 28 -9.38 10.78 -8.66
N SER A 29 -9.76 9.61 -9.19
CA SER A 29 -10.91 8.87 -8.67
C SER A 29 -10.61 8.12 -7.38
N GLY A 30 -9.34 8.05 -6.98
CA GLY A 30 -8.91 7.35 -5.79
C GLY A 30 -8.42 5.92 -6.04
N LYS A 31 -8.31 5.52 -7.30
CA LYS A 31 -7.84 4.19 -7.67
C LYS A 31 -6.32 4.13 -7.63
N VAL A 32 -5.78 3.05 -7.06
CA VAL A 32 -4.34 2.80 -7.08
C VAL A 32 -3.96 2.24 -8.45
N LEU A 33 -3.14 2.99 -9.18
CA LEU A 33 -2.68 2.64 -10.51
C LEU A 33 -1.44 1.76 -10.49
N ASN A 34 -0.59 1.95 -9.47
CA ASN A 34 0.66 1.24 -9.32
C ASN A 34 1.04 1.13 -7.85
N ALA A 35 1.74 0.05 -7.50
CA ALA A 35 2.23 -0.19 -6.15
C ALA A 35 3.59 -0.84 -6.22
N LYS A 36 4.57 -0.32 -5.49
CA LYS A 36 5.95 -0.78 -5.50
C LYS A 36 6.53 -0.72 -4.10
N VAL A 37 7.24 -1.77 -3.69
CA VAL A 37 7.94 -1.78 -2.40
C VAL A 37 9.15 -0.84 -2.47
N GLN A 38 9.30 -0.02 -1.44
CA GLN A 38 10.50 0.78 -1.24
C GLN A 38 11.53 -0.09 -0.51
N ASP A 39 12.46 -0.67 -1.28
CA ASP A 39 13.34 -1.73 -0.80
C ASP A 39 14.23 -1.31 0.37
N GLU A 40 14.74 -0.07 0.35
CA GLU A 40 15.73 0.38 1.32
C GLU A 40 15.20 0.42 2.76
N VAL A 41 13.87 0.53 2.92
CA VAL A 41 13.25 0.69 4.23
C VAL A 41 12.21 -0.40 4.51
N SER A 42 12.26 -1.49 3.78
CA SER A 42 11.28 -2.56 3.91
C SER A 42 11.93 -3.89 4.27
N SER A 43 11.16 -4.75 4.95
CA SER A 43 11.58 -6.12 5.27
C SER A 43 11.97 -6.88 4.01
N ASP A 44 12.93 -7.79 4.12
CA ASP A 44 13.31 -8.71 3.04
C ASP A 44 12.37 -9.91 2.92
N ASP A 45 11.45 -10.07 3.86
CA ASP A 45 10.52 -11.20 3.86
C ASP A 45 9.58 -11.12 2.66
N LYS A 46 9.72 -12.05 1.73
CA LYS A 46 8.93 -12.06 0.51
C LYS A 46 7.43 -12.16 0.78
N CYS A 47 7.03 -12.94 1.78
CA CYS A 47 5.62 -13.08 2.13
C CYS A 47 5.03 -11.74 2.56
N LEU A 48 5.74 -11.00 3.42
CA LEU A 48 5.29 -9.67 3.88
C LEU A 48 5.22 -8.68 2.72
N ARG A 49 6.23 -8.70 1.84
CA ARG A 49 6.28 -7.78 0.69
C ARG A 49 5.14 -8.06 -0.29
N ASP A 50 4.90 -9.33 -0.61
CA ASP A 50 3.82 -9.71 -1.52
C ASP A 50 2.46 -9.35 -0.94
N PHE A 51 2.27 -9.58 0.35
CA PHE A 51 1.03 -9.20 1.04
C PHE A 51 0.80 -7.68 0.97
N ALA A 52 1.85 -6.90 1.28
CA ALA A 52 1.75 -5.44 1.29
C ALA A 52 1.38 -4.88 -0.10
N ILE A 53 2.01 -5.40 -1.16
CA ILE A 53 1.69 -4.97 -2.53
C ILE A 53 0.24 -5.29 -2.86
N ARG A 54 -0.22 -6.49 -2.54
CA ARG A 54 -1.60 -6.89 -2.81
C ARG A 54 -2.59 -6.00 -2.06
N ALA A 55 -2.32 -5.76 -0.78
CA ALA A 55 -3.17 -4.89 0.03
C ALA A 55 -3.21 -3.47 -0.52
N ALA A 56 -2.05 -2.93 -0.93
CA ALA A 56 -1.97 -1.59 -1.51
C ALA A 56 -2.77 -1.48 -2.81
N ARG A 57 -2.66 -2.47 -3.68
CA ARG A 57 -3.38 -2.47 -4.97
C ARG A 57 -4.89 -2.51 -4.79
N LEU A 58 -5.37 -3.16 -3.74
CA LEU A 58 -6.80 -3.28 -3.46
C LEU A 58 -7.36 -2.07 -2.71
N SER A 59 -6.49 -1.20 -2.23
CA SER A 59 -6.90 -0.01 -1.47
C SER A 59 -7.52 1.04 -2.38
N ARG A 60 -8.39 1.88 -1.80
CA ARG A 60 -9.03 3.00 -2.48
C ARG A 60 -8.89 4.24 -1.62
N PHE A 61 -8.74 5.38 -2.27
CA PHE A 61 -8.64 6.67 -1.61
C PHE A 61 -9.82 7.53 -2.01
N SER A 62 -10.03 8.62 -1.27
CA SER A 62 -11.10 9.57 -1.61
C SER A 62 -10.79 10.22 -2.96
N ALA A 63 -11.84 10.44 -3.76
CA ALA A 63 -11.71 11.18 -5.01
C ALA A 63 -11.34 12.64 -4.74
N SER A 64 -10.60 13.23 -5.66
CA SER A 64 -10.23 14.65 -5.58
C SER A 64 -10.23 15.25 -6.98
N GLY A 65 -11.12 16.22 -7.21
CA GLY A 65 -11.19 16.92 -8.48
C GLY A 65 -9.98 17.83 -8.75
N THR A 66 -9.20 18.13 -7.71
CA THR A 66 -8.01 18.99 -7.82
C THR A 66 -6.70 18.20 -7.78
N ALA A 67 -6.77 16.90 -7.58
CA ALA A 67 -5.55 16.07 -7.53
C ALA A 67 -4.94 15.95 -8.93
N PRO A 68 -3.60 15.81 -9.03
CA PRO A 68 -2.98 15.52 -10.32
C PRO A 68 -3.44 14.15 -10.86
N ALA A 69 -3.29 13.96 -12.18
CA ALA A 69 -3.67 12.71 -12.83
C ALA A 69 -2.98 11.50 -12.19
N ARG A 70 -1.76 11.71 -11.66
CA ARG A 70 -1.01 10.68 -10.93
C ARG A 70 -0.44 11.32 -9.67
N GLN A 71 -0.97 10.92 -8.53
CA GLN A 71 -0.48 11.40 -7.25
C GLN A 71 0.31 10.30 -6.57
N VAL A 72 1.56 10.57 -6.21
CA VAL A 72 2.42 9.61 -5.51
C VAL A 72 2.18 9.72 -4.02
N GLY A 73 2.09 8.58 -3.38
CA GLY A 73 1.97 8.49 -1.92
C GLY A 73 2.65 7.23 -1.43
N ASN A 74 2.51 6.96 -0.15
CA ASN A 74 3.01 5.71 0.40
C ASN A 74 2.07 5.17 1.47
N ILE A 75 2.19 3.85 1.71
CA ILE A 75 1.50 3.18 2.80
C ILE A 75 2.55 2.35 3.54
N VAL A 76 2.62 2.50 4.86
CA VAL A 76 3.50 1.69 5.69
C VAL A 76 2.67 0.61 6.36
N TYR A 77 3.00 -0.64 6.07
CA TYR A 77 2.36 -1.80 6.70
C TYR A 77 3.26 -2.33 7.81
N LEU A 78 2.68 -2.47 9.00
CA LEU A 78 3.38 -3.04 10.14
C LEU A 78 2.84 -4.45 10.38
N PHE A 79 3.75 -5.41 10.45
CA PHE A 79 3.41 -6.82 10.67
C PHE A 79 3.96 -7.28 12.00
N VAL A 80 3.12 -7.98 12.75
CA VAL A 80 3.54 -8.60 14.01
C VAL A 80 3.68 -10.11 13.81
N ALA A 81 4.58 -10.73 14.56
CA ALA A 81 4.78 -12.18 14.47
C ALA A 81 3.51 -12.91 14.88
N GLN A 82 3.21 -13.97 14.15
CA GLN A 82 2.04 -14.84 14.43
C GLN A 82 2.40 -15.98 15.36
#